data_437ca3bb0a2f91d96b43d075a2b084e8
#
_entry.id   437ca3bb0a2f91d96b43d075a2b084e8
#
_cell.length_a   1.000
_cell.length_b   1.000
_cell.length_c   1.000
_cell.angle_alpha   90.00
_cell.angle_beta   90.00
_cell.angle_gamma   90.00
#
_symmetry.space_group_name_H-M   'P 1'
#
loop_
_entity.id
_entity.type
_entity.pdbx_description
1 polymer ?
#
loop_
_entity_poly.entity_id
_entity_poly.type
_entity_poly.pdbx_seq_one_letter_code
_entity_poly.pdbx_strand_id
1 'polypeptide(L)'
;MTTGALIFAFNNEKTDYIRMAAWCSRSIKRHLKIPVALITNNQAQAKKYKFDQIIVADAESGGTRHFEDYDRTVTWHNAGRTDAYALTPWDQTLVLDADYVVASSQLKTVLTAKQDFLAHGSAYDIVAQDDFMGLNHYGNYRMPMSWATVMMFRRSLHA
;
A
#
# COMPACT_ATOMS: atom_id res chain seq x y z
N MET A 1 7.83 -2.37 -20.73
CA MET A 1 7.68 -2.13 -19.29
C MET A 1 6.22 -2.32 -18.93
N THR A 2 5.93 -3.31 -18.08
CA THR A 2 4.58 -3.61 -17.59
C THR A 2 4.26 -2.72 -16.39
N THR A 3 3.02 -2.19 -16.32
CA THR A 3 2.60 -1.31 -15.22
C THR A 3 1.32 -1.85 -14.61
N GLY A 4 1.26 -1.89 -13.28
CA GLY A 4 0.06 -2.30 -12.58
C GLY A 4 0.02 -1.82 -11.13
N ALA A 5 -1.10 -2.08 -10.47
CA ALA A 5 -1.27 -1.79 -9.06
C ALA A 5 -1.18 -3.05 -8.20
N LEU A 6 -0.66 -2.89 -6.99
CA LEU A 6 -0.51 -3.95 -6.00
C LEU A 6 -1.26 -3.54 -4.72
N ILE A 7 -2.09 -4.44 -4.21
CA ILE A 7 -2.85 -4.24 -2.98
C ILE A 7 -2.56 -5.41 -2.04
N PHE A 8 -2.27 -5.12 -0.79
CA PHE A 8 -2.19 -6.12 0.27
C PHE A 8 -3.51 -6.13 1.05
N ALA A 9 -4.13 -7.30 1.19
CA ALA A 9 -5.36 -7.46 1.95
C ALA A 9 -5.39 -8.78 2.71
N PHE A 10 -5.23 -8.69 4.00
CA PHE A 10 -5.33 -9.80 4.93
C PHE A 10 -6.51 -9.57 5.87
N ASN A 11 -7.53 -10.41 5.77
CA ASN A 11 -8.71 -10.29 6.61
C ASN A 11 -8.39 -10.58 8.07
N ASN A 12 -9.08 -9.89 8.95
CA ASN A 12 -9.13 -10.23 10.37
C ASN A 12 -10.59 -10.50 10.81
N GLU A 13 -10.80 -10.82 12.07
CA GLU A 13 -12.13 -11.14 12.63
C GLU A 13 -13.17 -10.03 12.46
N LYS A 14 -12.72 -8.76 12.39
CA LYS A 14 -13.58 -7.58 12.37
C LYS A 14 -13.75 -6.98 10.98
N THR A 15 -12.78 -7.18 10.07
CA THR A 15 -12.68 -6.42 8.83
C THR A 15 -12.39 -7.32 7.63
N ASP A 16 -13.23 -7.20 6.60
CA ASP A 16 -13.04 -7.84 5.30
C ASP A 16 -12.21 -6.93 4.37
N TYR A 17 -10.89 -6.95 4.54
CA TYR A 17 -9.96 -6.17 3.71
C TYR A 17 -9.96 -6.63 2.25
N ILE A 18 -10.24 -7.91 1.96
CA ILE A 18 -10.32 -8.40 0.58
C ILE A 18 -11.50 -7.76 -0.16
N ARG A 19 -12.63 -7.57 0.50
CA ARG A 19 -13.77 -6.86 -0.07
C ARG A 19 -13.45 -5.38 -0.29
N MET A 20 -12.76 -4.74 0.64
CA MET A 20 -12.29 -3.35 0.49
C MET A 20 -11.33 -3.24 -0.69
N ALA A 21 -10.34 -4.14 -0.79
CA ALA A 21 -9.42 -4.21 -1.92
C ALA A 21 -10.14 -4.39 -3.27
N ALA A 22 -11.25 -5.13 -3.29
CA ALA A 22 -12.05 -5.29 -4.51
C ALA A 22 -12.72 -3.97 -4.95
N TRP A 23 -13.15 -3.12 -4.02
CA TRP A 23 -13.62 -1.77 -4.32
C TRP A 23 -12.48 -0.86 -4.78
N CYS A 24 -11.34 -0.89 -4.09
CA CYS A 24 -10.12 -0.20 -4.51
C CYS A 24 -9.74 -0.59 -5.95
N SER A 25 -9.68 -1.90 -6.24
CA SER A 25 -9.36 -2.43 -7.57
C SER A 25 -10.30 -1.89 -8.66
N ARG A 26 -11.61 -1.81 -8.39
CA ARG A 26 -12.57 -1.24 -9.35
C ARG A 26 -12.29 0.23 -9.62
N SER A 27 -11.97 1.01 -8.60
CA SER A 27 -11.64 2.42 -8.73
C SER A 27 -10.35 2.63 -9.54
N ILE A 28 -9.31 1.81 -9.29
CA ILE A 28 -8.06 1.81 -10.06
C ILE A 28 -8.33 1.52 -11.52
N LYS A 29 -9.01 0.42 -11.82
CA LYS A 29 -9.35 0.02 -13.20
C LYS A 29 -10.18 1.08 -13.92
N ARG A 30 -11.11 1.73 -13.21
CA ARG A 30 -11.95 2.79 -13.77
C ARG A 30 -11.14 4.03 -14.15
N HIS A 31 -10.28 4.51 -13.25
CA HIS A 31 -9.64 5.81 -13.39
C HIS A 31 -8.23 5.74 -13.97
N LEU A 32 -7.45 4.71 -13.62
CA LEU A 32 -6.07 4.59 -14.05
C LEU A 32 -5.92 3.68 -15.29
N LYS A 33 -6.86 2.74 -15.50
CA LYS A 33 -6.84 1.78 -16.63
C LYS A 33 -5.62 0.84 -16.57
N ILE A 34 -5.17 0.46 -15.39
CA ILE A 34 -4.09 -0.49 -15.17
C ILE A 34 -4.60 -1.76 -14.49
N PRO A 35 -3.95 -2.91 -14.68
CA PRO A 35 -4.29 -4.15 -14.01
C PRO A 35 -3.95 -4.08 -12.51
N VAL A 36 -4.61 -4.95 -11.72
CA VAL A 36 -4.47 -4.99 -10.27
C VAL A 36 -4.15 -6.40 -9.79
N ALA A 37 -3.06 -6.55 -9.06
CA ALA A 37 -2.71 -7.76 -8.31
C ALA A 37 -3.10 -7.59 -6.84
N LEU A 38 -3.64 -8.66 -6.25
CA LEU A 38 -3.93 -8.76 -4.82
C LEU A 38 -2.95 -9.71 -4.17
N ILE A 39 -2.34 -9.30 -3.06
CA ILE A 39 -1.59 -10.17 -2.16
C ILE A 39 -2.46 -10.49 -0.94
N THR A 40 -2.67 -11.76 -0.67
CA THR A 40 -3.53 -12.23 0.42
C THR A 40 -3.20 -13.66 0.82
N ASN A 41 -3.55 -14.04 2.04
CA ASN A 41 -3.49 -15.42 2.52
C ASN A 41 -4.79 -16.22 2.27
N ASN A 42 -5.85 -15.57 1.76
CA ASN A 42 -7.14 -16.20 1.52
C ASN A 42 -7.53 -16.17 0.03
N GLN A 43 -6.90 -17.05 -0.74
CA GLN A 43 -7.16 -17.18 -2.18
C GLN A 43 -8.63 -17.51 -2.49
N ALA A 44 -9.27 -18.35 -1.67
CA ALA A 44 -10.65 -18.78 -1.90
C ALA A 44 -11.62 -17.58 -1.85
N GLN A 45 -11.44 -16.68 -0.90
CA GLN A 45 -12.24 -15.47 -0.82
C GLN A 45 -11.89 -14.49 -1.93
N ALA A 46 -10.59 -14.32 -2.25
CA ALA A 46 -10.14 -13.42 -3.30
C ALA A 46 -10.72 -13.78 -4.68
N LYS A 47 -10.86 -15.07 -5.00
CA LYS A 47 -11.47 -15.56 -6.25
C LYS A 47 -12.92 -15.16 -6.45
N LYS A 48 -13.62 -14.71 -5.41
CA LYS A 48 -14.99 -14.16 -5.54
C LYS A 48 -15.01 -12.79 -6.22
N TYR A 49 -13.85 -12.14 -6.37
CA TYR A 49 -13.68 -10.80 -6.94
C TYR A 49 -12.80 -10.82 -8.18
N LYS A 50 -12.90 -9.76 -9.00
CA LYS A 50 -12.20 -9.65 -10.29
C LYS A 50 -10.85 -8.92 -10.13
N PHE A 51 -9.87 -9.59 -9.52
CA PHE A 51 -8.47 -9.16 -9.62
C PHE A 51 -7.84 -9.74 -10.89
N ASP A 52 -6.83 -9.08 -11.44
CA ASP A 52 -6.12 -9.59 -12.63
C ASP A 52 -5.11 -10.67 -12.23
N GLN A 53 -4.55 -10.54 -11.02
CA GLN A 53 -3.72 -11.58 -10.41
C GLN A 53 -4.03 -11.70 -8.92
N ILE A 54 -3.89 -12.90 -8.37
CA ILE A 54 -3.97 -13.18 -6.93
C ILE A 54 -2.69 -13.90 -6.55
N ILE A 55 -1.93 -13.29 -5.67
CA ILE A 55 -0.67 -13.79 -5.14
C ILE A 55 -0.92 -14.22 -3.70
N VAL A 56 -0.65 -15.49 -3.42
CA VAL A 56 -0.80 -16.02 -2.06
C VAL A 56 0.49 -15.79 -1.30
N ALA A 57 0.38 -15.10 -0.19
CA ALA A 57 1.47 -14.89 0.76
C ALA A 57 0.90 -14.92 2.17
N ASP A 58 1.72 -15.33 3.12
CA ASP A 58 1.34 -15.31 4.53
C ASP A 58 1.26 -13.87 5.04
N ALA A 59 0.27 -13.64 5.92
CA ALA A 59 0.22 -12.42 6.69
C ALA A 59 1.31 -12.51 7.75
N GLU A 60 2.50 -12.02 7.44
CA GLU A 60 3.50 -11.90 8.50
C GLU A 60 2.97 -10.97 9.58
N SER A 61 2.96 -11.47 10.81
CA SER A 61 2.69 -10.66 11.98
C SER A 61 3.80 -9.64 12.09
N GLY A 62 3.48 -8.39 11.77
CA GLY A 62 4.41 -7.30 11.94
C GLY A 62 4.87 -7.20 13.39
N GLY A 63 6.02 -6.58 13.60
CA GLY A 63 6.56 -6.32 14.92
C GLY A 63 5.60 -5.49 15.78
N THR A 64 5.82 -5.47 17.05
CA THR A 64 5.16 -4.56 17.98
C THR A 64 5.90 -3.23 18.01
N ARG A 65 5.17 -2.12 18.02
CA ARG A 65 5.71 -0.79 18.25
C ARG A 65 5.15 -0.22 19.55
N HIS A 66 6.03 0.17 20.43
CA HIS A 66 5.68 0.89 21.63
C HIS A 66 5.72 2.40 21.35
N PHE A 67 4.65 3.10 21.69
CA PHE A 67 4.56 4.56 21.64
C PHE A 67 4.74 5.09 23.06
N GLU A 68 5.91 5.63 23.35
CA GLU A 68 6.28 6.12 24.67
C GLU A 68 5.33 7.22 25.17
N ASP A 69 4.94 8.16 24.28
CA ASP A 69 4.04 9.27 24.62
C ASP A 69 2.64 8.83 25.08
N TYR A 70 2.22 7.63 24.73
CA TYR A 70 0.88 7.11 25.04
C TYR A 70 0.92 5.85 25.89
N ASP A 71 2.12 5.39 26.28
CA ASP A 71 2.34 4.10 26.98
C ASP A 71 1.54 2.95 26.33
N ARG A 72 1.54 2.91 25.01
CA ARG A 72 0.73 1.95 24.27
C ARG A 72 1.57 1.14 23.28
N THR A 73 1.47 -0.17 23.41
CA THR A 73 2.04 -1.10 22.41
C THR A 73 0.99 -1.45 21.37
N VAL A 74 1.31 -1.23 20.11
CA VAL A 74 0.45 -1.56 18.97
C VAL A 74 1.14 -2.63 18.12
N THR A 75 0.41 -3.68 17.78
CA THR A 75 0.88 -4.70 16.85
C THR A 75 0.69 -4.17 15.42
N TRP A 76 1.77 -4.19 14.66
CA TRP A 76 1.78 -3.73 13.28
C TRP A 76 1.57 -4.92 12.32
N HIS A 77 0.52 -4.87 11.50
CA HIS A 77 0.14 -5.94 10.57
C HIS A 77 0.60 -5.74 9.11
N ASN A 78 1.42 -4.73 8.85
CA ASN A 78 1.82 -4.33 7.48
C ASN A 78 3.27 -4.69 7.13
N ALA A 79 3.95 -5.55 7.88
CA ALA A 79 5.35 -5.90 7.63
C ALA A 79 5.55 -6.50 6.23
N GLY A 80 4.61 -7.30 5.75
CA GLY A 80 4.66 -7.89 4.41
C GLY A 80 4.70 -6.90 3.25
N ARG A 81 4.49 -5.58 3.48
CA ARG A 81 4.66 -4.57 2.42
C ARG A 81 6.11 -4.37 2.02
N THR A 82 7.07 -4.72 2.85
CA THR A 82 8.49 -4.72 2.50
C THR A 82 8.78 -5.63 1.32
N ASP A 83 7.98 -6.69 1.15
CA ASP A 83 8.12 -7.67 0.08
C ASP A 83 7.44 -7.25 -1.23
N ALA A 84 6.84 -6.06 -1.27
CA ALA A 84 6.13 -5.56 -2.46
C ALA A 84 7.01 -5.61 -3.72
N TYR A 85 8.31 -5.29 -3.57
CA TYR A 85 9.27 -5.31 -4.68
C TYR A 85 9.52 -6.72 -5.21
N ALA A 86 9.61 -7.71 -4.33
CA ALA A 86 9.85 -9.11 -4.70
C ALA A 86 8.58 -9.76 -5.26
N LEU A 87 7.41 -9.45 -4.68
CA LEU A 87 6.13 -10.10 -4.99
C LEU A 87 5.41 -9.50 -6.19
N THR A 88 5.70 -8.25 -6.58
CA THR A 88 4.98 -7.62 -7.69
C THR A 88 5.21 -8.32 -9.02
N PRO A 89 4.17 -8.52 -9.85
CA PRO A 89 4.32 -9.06 -11.20
C PRO A 89 4.64 -7.97 -12.25
N TRP A 90 4.77 -6.70 -11.83
CA TRP A 90 4.93 -5.56 -12.73
C TRP A 90 6.33 -4.96 -12.68
N ASP A 91 6.79 -4.40 -13.80
CA ASP A 91 8.05 -3.63 -13.86
C ASP A 91 7.89 -2.29 -13.14
N GLN A 92 6.72 -1.66 -13.27
CA GLN A 92 6.33 -0.45 -12.55
C GLN A 92 5.09 -0.75 -11.70
N THR A 93 5.20 -0.53 -10.41
CA THR A 93 4.17 -0.90 -9.45
C THR A 93 3.68 0.30 -8.66
N LEU A 94 2.36 0.50 -8.67
CA LEU A 94 1.66 1.41 -7.77
C LEU A 94 1.10 0.59 -6.61
N VAL A 95 1.64 0.76 -5.40
CA VAL A 95 1.14 0.12 -4.18
C VAL A 95 0.10 1.02 -3.54
N LEU A 96 -1.07 0.47 -3.23
CA LEU A 96 -2.17 1.19 -2.59
C LEU A 96 -2.72 0.39 -1.40
N ASP A 97 -3.21 1.10 -0.40
CA ASP A 97 -3.95 0.49 0.72
C ASP A 97 -5.26 -0.14 0.23
N ALA A 98 -5.70 -1.20 0.91
CA ALA A 98 -6.94 -1.90 0.56
C ALA A 98 -8.20 -1.02 0.65
N ASP A 99 -8.18 -0.04 1.54
CA ASP A 99 -9.25 0.92 1.79
C ASP A 99 -9.13 2.23 0.98
N TYR A 100 -8.12 2.32 0.10
CA TYR A 100 -7.94 3.50 -0.73
C TYR A 100 -8.96 3.55 -1.87
N VAL A 101 -9.46 4.76 -2.17
CA VAL A 101 -10.37 5.00 -3.28
C VAL A 101 -9.76 5.98 -4.28
N VAL A 102 -9.48 5.50 -5.48
CA VAL A 102 -9.02 6.35 -6.58
C VAL A 102 -10.23 7.08 -7.17
N ALA A 103 -10.33 8.38 -6.89
CA ALA A 103 -11.46 9.19 -7.32
C ALA A 103 -11.29 9.84 -8.72
N SER A 104 -10.07 9.89 -9.23
CA SER A 104 -9.76 10.53 -10.51
C SER A 104 -8.53 9.90 -11.19
N SER A 105 -8.20 10.38 -12.39
CA SER A 105 -6.98 9.96 -13.10
C SER A 105 -5.69 10.64 -12.61
N GLN A 106 -5.74 11.47 -11.59
CA GLN A 106 -4.60 12.28 -11.14
C GLN A 106 -3.37 11.44 -10.75
N LEU A 107 -3.58 10.24 -10.17
CA LEU A 107 -2.47 9.32 -9.85
C LEU A 107 -1.70 8.82 -11.09
N LYS A 108 -2.18 9.05 -12.32
CA LYS A 108 -1.39 8.77 -13.53
C LYS A 108 -0.12 9.60 -13.59
N THR A 109 -0.10 10.79 -13.00
CA THR A 109 1.10 11.63 -12.93
C THR A 109 2.25 10.95 -12.19
N VAL A 110 1.93 10.14 -11.17
CA VAL A 110 2.91 9.33 -10.43
C VAL A 110 3.51 8.25 -11.34
N LEU A 111 2.69 7.64 -12.21
CA LEU A 111 3.15 6.59 -13.14
C LEU A 111 4.01 7.16 -14.29
N THR A 112 3.86 8.44 -14.63
CA THR A 112 4.65 9.11 -15.68
C THR A 112 5.88 9.85 -15.14
N ALA A 113 6.04 9.91 -13.83
CA ALA A 113 7.19 10.52 -13.19
C ALA A 113 8.51 9.80 -13.56
N LYS A 114 9.64 10.50 -13.53
CA LYS A 114 10.95 9.93 -13.90
C LYS A 114 11.64 9.17 -12.77
N GLN A 115 11.20 9.39 -11.54
CA GLN A 115 11.79 8.79 -10.34
C GLN A 115 11.48 7.30 -10.28
N ASP A 116 12.43 6.51 -9.79
CA ASP A 116 12.27 5.06 -9.59
C ASP A 116 11.50 4.71 -8.33
N PHE A 117 11.42 5.64 -7.38
CA PHE A 117 10.62 5.50 -6.17
C PHE A 117 9.93 6.82 -5.83
N LEU A 118 8.64 6.73 -5.50
CA LEU A 118 7.83 7.83 -5.01
C LEU A 118 6.94 7.37 -3.85
N ALA A 119 6.86 8.19 -2.81
CA ALA A 119 5.92 8.04 -1.70
C ALA A 119 5.39 9.42 -1.31
N HIS A 120 4.30 9.46 -0.53
CA HIS A 120 3.81 10.73 0.00
C HIS A 120 4.80 11.31 1.00
N GLY A 121 5.28 12.52 0.74
CA GLY A 121 6.17 13.27 1.64
C GLY A 121 5.41 14.07 2.72
N SER A 122 4.09 14.21 2.60
CA SER A 122 3.25 14.88 3.59
C SER A 122 1.85 14.25 3.64
N ALA A 123 1.27 14.17 4.82
CA ALA A 123 -0.09 13.68 5.03
C ALA A 123 -0.73 14.48 6.17
N TYR A 124 -2.04 14.72 6.05
CA TYR A 124 -2.84 15.36 7.09
C TYR A 124 -3.88 14.37 7.59
N ASP A 125 -3.91 14.14 8.89
CA ASP A 125 -4.93 13.32 9.53
C ASP A 125 -6.18 14.15 9.82
N ILE A 126 -7.20 13.98 8.98
CA ILE A 126 -8.46 14.72 9.11
C ILE A 126 -9.27 14.31 10.35
N VAL A 127 -9.02 13.15 10.94
CA VAL A 127 -9.71 12.66 12.13
C VAL A 127 -9.07 13.27 13.38
N ALA A 128 -7.74 13.20 13.47
CA ALA A 128 -6.99 13.82 14.56
C ALA A 128 -6.91 15.35 14.39
N GLN A 129 -7.23 15.88 13.22
CA GLN A 129 -7.05 17.29 12.85
C GLN A 129 -5.62 17.78 13.07
N ASP A 130 -4.68 16.88 12.93
CA ASP A 130 -3.27 17.14 13.14
C ASP A 130 -2.49 16.93 11.85
N ASP A 131 -1.47 17.78 11.68
CA ASP A 131 -0.51 17.60 10.62
C ASP A 131 0.48 16.51 11.07
N PHE A 132 0.46 15.36 10.39
CA PHE A 132 1.45 14.30 10.59
C PHE A 132 2.89 14.81 10.44
N MET A 133 3.04 16.04 9.99
CA MET A 133 4.30 16.76 9.89
C MET A 133 4.98 17.03 11.24
N GLY A 134 4.26 16.96 12.36
CA GLY A 134 4.86 16.99 13.70
C GLY A 134 5.76 15.79 14.00
N LEU A 135 5.55 14.66 13.30
CA LEU A 135 6.36 13.46 13.37
C LEU A 135 7.38 13.35 12.22
N ASN A 136 7.78 14.47 11.65
CA ASN A 136 8.61 14.56 10.44
C ASN A 136 9.97 13.86 10.50
N HIS A 137 10.37 13.37 11.66
CA HIS A 137 11.68 12.77 11.83
C HIS A 137 11.61 11.50 12.67
N TYR A 138 12.01 10.39 12.10
CA TYR A 138 12.10 9.12 12.79
C TYR A 138 13.46 8.98 13.48
N GLY A 139 13.43 8.90 14.82
CA GLY A 139 14.60 8.62 15.66
C GLY A 139 15.70 9.68 15.59
N ASN A 140 16.86 9.33 16.14
CA ASN A 140 18.04 10.21 16.25
C ASN A 140 18.63 10.64 14.90
N TYR A 141 18.28 9.96 13.81
CA TYR A 141 18.80 10.23 12.46
C TYR A 141 17.95 11.20 11.66
N ARG A 142 16.87 11.72 12.21
CA ARG A 142 15.98 12.71 11.56
C ARG A 142 15.57 12.30 10.14
N MET A 143 15.32 11.01 9.91
CA MET A 143 14.84 10.55 8.60
C MET A 143 13.42 11.08 8.35
N PRO A 144 13.16 11.66 7.16
CA PRO A 144 11.83 12.13 6.84
C PRO A 144 10.85 10.96 6.85
N MET A 145 9.69 11.15 7.48
CA MET A 145 8.64 10.15 7.48
C MET A 145 7.85 10.27 6.17
N SER A 146 7.72 9.16 5.46
CA SER A 146 6.87 9.07 4.28
C SER A 146 5.63 8.24 4.58
N TRP A 147 4.48 8.69 4.08
CA TRP A 147 3.24 7.96 4.26
C TRP A 147 3.09 6.88 3.19
N ALA A 148 2.93 5.62 3.60
CA ALA A 148 2.99 4.46 2.73
C ALA A 148 1.65 4.07 2.08
N THR A 149 0.59 4.87 2.23
CA THR A 149 -0.74 4.59 1.63
C THR A 149 -0.69 4.54 0.11
N VAL A 150 0.16 5.37 -0.49
CA VAL A 150 0.42 5.39 -1.93
C VAL A 150 1.92 5.41 -2.16
N MET A 151 2.42 4.37 -2.77
CA MET A 151 3.83 4.28 -3.18
C MET A 151 3.91 3.84 -4.64
N MET A 152 4.91 4.31 -5.35
CA MET A 152 5.27 3.81 -6.67
C MET A 152 6.75 3.46 -6.70
N PHE A 153 7.06 2.32 -7.30
CA PHE A 153 8.44 1.96 -7.60
C PHE A 153 8.56 1.30 -8.98
N ARG A 154 9.78 1.36 -9.52
CA ARG A 154 10.18 0.65 -10.72
C ARG A 154 11.24 -0.38 -10.38
N ARG A 155 11.17 -1.54 -11.05
CA ARG A 155 12.30 -2.45 -11.10
C ARG A 155 13.34 -1.86 -12.03
N SER A 156 14.46 -1.41 -11.49
CA SER A 156 15.58 -1.00 -12.32
C SER A 156 16.29 -2.24 -12.86
N LEU A 157 16.77 -2.16 -14.11
CA LEU A 157 17.58 -3.23 -14.72
C LEU A 157 18.97 -3.39 -14.06
N HIS A 158 19.27 -2.63 -13.01
CA HIS A 158 20.56 -2.58 -12.32
C HIS A 158 20.48 -3.01 -10.85
N ALA A 159 19.49 -3.85 -10.49
CA ALA A 159 19.44 -4.46 -9.15
C ALA A 159 20.01 -5.87 -9.20
#